data_f7f56eeb40e8389c9d04b47f5516971b
#
_entry.id   f7f56eeb40e8389c9d04b47f5516971b
#
_cell.length_a   1.000
_cell.length_b   1.000
_cell.length_c   1.000
_cell.angle_alpha   90.00
_cell.angle_beta   90.00
_cell.angle_gamma   90.00
#
_symmetry.space_group_name_H-M   'P 1'
#
loop_
_entity.id
_entity.type
_entity.pdbx_description
1 polymer ?
#
loop_
_entity_poly.entity_id
_entity_poly.type
_entity_poly.pdbx_seq_one_letter_code
_entity_poly.pdbx_strand_id
1 'polypeptide(L)'
;SPDERFIMAVDLGMDQVKVYEFDHETGKIKLHDILRCELESGPKHMIFTSDGRYAYLTHENKCCVTKYAYDAETAHFTKLQTISTLPEKYDNYNSAITLKLTPDDRYLFVTNSGNNSVAIYEINEEDQMMKTLCILPVSGEYPRDLAIMPGDQMFVSVNQEGNSMTSFKVNYDKGYIMMSGAPLK
;
A
#
# COMPACT_ATOMS: atom_id res chain seq x y z
N SER A 1 -1.80 -14.90 3.06
CA SER A 1 -3.25 -14.71 2.85
C SER A 1 -3.98 -14.59 4.18
N PRO A 2 -5.17 -13.95 4.24
CA PRO A 2 -5.94 -13.80 5.48
C PRO A 2 -6.37 -15.12 6.12
N ASP A 3 -6.54 -16.17 5.32
CA ASP A 3 -6.87 -17.53 5.77
C ASP A 3 -5.65 -18.37 6.14
N GLU A 4 -4.45 -17.77 6.10
CA GLU A 4 -3.16 -18.39 6.45
C GLU A 4 -2.75 -19.60 5.59
N ARG A 5 -3.47 -19.89 4.48
CA ARG A 5 -3.16 -21.02 3.58
C ARG A 5 -2.01 -20.73 2.63
N PHE A 6 -1.79 -19.46 2.29
CA PHE A 6 -0.80 -19.07 1.29
C PHE A 6 0.11 -17.93 1.79
N ILE A 7 1.38 -18.01 1.38
CA ILE A 7 2.40 -16.97 1.62
C ILE A 7 2.69 -16.29 0.29
N MET A 8 2.55 -14.96 0.25
CA MET A 8 2.89 -14.13 -0.90
C MET A 8 4.28 -13.53 -0.71
N ALA A 9 5.24 -13.98 -1.51
CA ALA A 9 6.59 -13.45 -1.53
C ALA A 9 6.73 -12.47 -2.71
N VAL A 10 6.74 -11.17 -2.39
CA VAL A 10 6.89 -10.11 -3.38
C VAL A 10 8.36 -9.98 -3.78
N ASP A 11 8.65 -10.13 -5.06
CA ASP A 11 9.99 -10.12 -5.65
C ASP A 11 10.13 -8.94 -6.60
N LEU A 12 10.73 -7.86 -6.08
CA LEU A 12 10.92 -6.59 -6.78
C LEU A 12 11.76 -6.77 -8.04
N GLY A 13 12.87 -7.53 -7.94
CA GLY A 13 13.84 -7.67 -9.03
C GLY A 13 13.36 -8.57 -10.18
N MET A 14 12.38 -9.43 -9.92
CA MET A 14 11.81 -10.35 -10.91
C MET A 14 10.42 -9.93 -11.41
N ASP A 15 9.91 -8.77 -10.96
CA ASP A 15 8.59 -8.26 -11.29
C ASP A 15 7.47 -9.28 -11.09
N GLN A 16 7.45 -9.93 -9.91
CA GLN A 16 6.49 -11.00 -9.63
C GLN A 16 6.16 -11.10 -8.14
N VAL A 17 5.05 -11.77 -7.86
CA VAL A 17 4.73 -12.27 -6.52
C VAL A 17 4.64 -13.79 -6.60
N LYS A 18 5.50 -14.49 -5.87
CA LYS A 18 5.43 -15.94 -5.74
C LYS A 18 4.41 -16.29 -4.67
N VAL A 19 3.50 -17.17 -5.01
CA VAL A 19 2.46 -17.69 -4.12
C VAL A 19 2.89 -19.09 -3.67
N TYR A 20 3.07 -19.28 -2.38
CA TYR A 20 3.41 -20.57 -1.79
C TYR A 20 2.24 -21.08 -0.95
N GLU A 21 1.87 -22.33 -1.17
CA GLU A 21 1.02 -23.06 -0.23
C GLU A 21 1.80 -23.34 1.05
N PHE A 22 1.16 -23.12 2.22
CA PHE A 22 1.78 -23.32 3.53
C PHE A 22 1.13 -24.48 4.27
N ASP A 23 1.95 -25.43 4.66
CA ASP A 23 1.55 -26.59 5.46
C ASP A 23 1.79 -26.29 6.95
N HIS A 24 0.71 -26.07 7.69
CA HIS A 24 0.74 -25.76 9.12
C HIS A 24 1.27 -26.89 10.00
N GLU A 25 1.14 -28.16 9.58
CA GLU A 25 1.59 -29.30 10.38
C GLU A 25 3.10 -29.46 10.28
N THR A 26 3.65 -29.29 9.09
CA THR A 26 5.08 -29.52 8.83
C THR A 26 5.91 -28.25 8.76
N GLY A 27 5.28 -27.06 8.67
CA GLY A 27 5.92 -25.76 8.45
C GLY A 27 6.55 -25.61 7.06
N LYS A 28 6.24 -26.51 6.13
CA LYS A 28 6.81 -26.49 4.77
C LYS A 28 6.01 -25.55 3.87
N ILE A 29 6.73 -24.97 2.89
CA ILE A 29 6.14 -24.21 1.80
C ILE A 29 6.38 -24.91 0.46
N LYS A 30 5.40 -24.80 -0.43
CA LYS A 30 5.47 -25.32 -1.79
C LYS A 30 5.00 -24.24 -2.76
N LEU A 31 5.79 -23.98 -3.82
CA LEU A 31 5.37 -23.03 -4.85
C LEU A 31 4.04 -23.51 -5.47
N HIS A 32 3.04 -22.65 -5.40
CA HIS A 32 1.69 -22.88 -5.92
C HIS A 32 1.48 -22.15 -7.25
N ASP A 33 1.75 -20.81 -7.28
CA ASP A 33 1.57 -20.00 -8.48
C ASP A 33 2.52 -18.79 -8.49
N ILE A 34 2.56 -18.05 -9.60
CA ILE A 34 3.35 -16.84 -9.78
C ILE A 34 2.48 -15.76 -10.42
N LEU A 35 2.12 -14.73 -9.65
CA LEU A 35 1.53 -13.51 -10.18
C LEU A 35 2.62 -12.68 -10.86
N ARG A 36 2.57 -12.57 -12.18
CA ARG A 36 3.50 -11.75 -12.96
C ARG A 36 3.00 -10.32 -13.03
N CYS A 37 3.88 -9.38 -12.68
CA CYS A 37 3.64 -7.95 -12.79
C CYS A 37 4.12 -7.41 -14.14
N GLU A 38 3.85 -6.15 -14.41
CA GLU A 38 4.41 -5.45 -15.56
C GLU A 38 5.93 -5.36 -15.41
N LEU A 39 6.67 -5.50 -16.51
CA LEU A 39 8.13 -5.42 -16.51
C LEU A 39 8.62 -4.07 -15.97
N GLU A 40 9.69 -4.10 -15.20
CA GLU A 40 10.30 -2.93 -14.55
C GLU A 40 9.35 -2.20 -13.59
N SER A 41 8.26 -2.84 -13.17
CA SER A 41 7.32 -2.21 -12.23
C SER A 41 7.83 -2.16 -10.80
N GLY A 42 8.66 -3.12 -10.40
CA GLY A 42 9.21 -3.23 -9.07
C GLY A 42 8.14 -3.43 -7.99
N PRO A 43 7.39 -4.56 -8.01
CA PRO A 43 6.42 -4.83 -6.95
C PRO A 43 7.12 -4.87 -5.59
N LYS A 44 6.53 -4.22 -4.56
CA LYS A 44 7.21 -3.99 -3.29
C LYS A 44 6.47 -4.51 -2.07
N HIS A 45 5.23 -4.10 -1.90
CA HIS A 45 4.44 -4.40 -0.70
C HIS A 45 3.03 -4.80 -1.10
N MET A 46 2.55 -5.93 -0.56
CA MET A 46 1.20 -6.44 -0.79
C MET A 46 0.45 -6.52 0.53
N ILE A 47 -0.81 -6.07 0.53
CA ILE A 47 -1.74 -6.23 1.65
C ILE A 47 -3.09 -6.70 1.15
N PHE A 48 -3.87 -7.32 2.04
CA PHE A 48 -5.23 -7.79 1.76
C PHE A 48 -6.24 -6.93 2.51
N THR A 49 -7.47 -6.88 1.99
CA THR A 49 -8.64 -6.43 2.75
C THR A 49 -8.93 -7.38 3.90
N SER A 50 -9.63 -6.89 4.92
CA SER A 50 -9.99 -7.68 6.12
C SER A 50 -10.86 -8.89 5.79
N ASP A 51 -11.70 -8.78 4.75
CA ASP A 51 -12.56 -9.86 4.25
C ASP A 51 -11.85 -10.84 3.29
N GLY A 52 -10.59 -10.57 2.95
CA GLY A 52 -9.78 -11.41 2.08
C GLY A 52 -10.17 -11.42 0.61
N ARG A 53 -11.14 -10.59 0.17
CA ARG A 53 -11.60 -10.60 -1.23
C ARG A 53 -10.70 -9.81 -2.18
N TYR A 54 -9.94 -8.85 -1.66
CA TYR A 54 -9.08 -8.00 -2.47
C TYR A 54 -7.68 -7.93 -1.92
N ALA A 55 -6.72 -7.67 -2.81
CA ALA A 55 -5.34 -7.37 -2.47
C ALA A 55 -4.88 -6.11 -3.19
N TYR A 56 -3.99 -5.37 -2.55
CA TYR A 56 -3.34 -4.18 -3.10
C TYR A 56 -1.84 -4.42 -3.14
N LEU A 57 -1.22 -4.06 -4.25
CA LEU A 57 0.22 -4.20 -4.48
C LEU A 57 0.81 -2.87 -4.91
N THR A 58 1.81 -2.35 -4.18
CA THR A 58 2.60 -1.22 -4.65
C THR A 58 3.64 -1.66 -5.65
N HIS A 59 3.89 -0.81 -6.64
CA HIS A 59 4.97 -0.93 -7.60
C HIS A 59 5.94 0.23 -7.40
N GLU A 60 7.12 -0.07 -6.84
CA GLU A 60 8.10 0.93 -6.42
C GLU A 60 8.56 1.80 -7.58
N ASN A 61 8.94 1.16 -8.71
CA ASN A 61 9.52 1.86 -9.86
C ASN A 61 8.47 2.58 -10.72
N LYS A 62 7.29 1.98 -10.90
CA LYS A 62 6.17 2.59 -11.65
C LYS A 62 5.36 3.58 -10.83
N CYS A 63 5.66 3.71 -9.54
CA CYS A 63 4.96 4.63 -8.62
C CYS A 63 3.44 4.52 -8.72
N CYS A 64 2.93 3.30 -8.63
CA CYS A 64 1.50 3.02 -8.71
C CYS A 64 1.08 1.93 -7.73
N VAL A 65 -0.23 1.82 -7.53
CA VAL A 65 -0.87 0.72 -6.80
C VAL A 65 -1.77 -0.05 -7.74
N THR A 66 -1.67 -1.36 -7.72
CA THR A 66 -2.60 -2.25 -8.41
C THR A 66 -3.51 -2.94 -7.41
N LYS A 67 -4.81 -2.89 -7.66
CA LYS A 67 -5.84 -3.65 -6.96
C LYS A 67 -6.15 -4.93 -7.72
N TYR A 68 -6.25 -6.02 -6.97
CA TYR A 68 -6.64 -7.34 -7.47
C TYR A 68 -7.87 -7.86 -6.71
N ALA A 69 -8.77 -8.54 -7.41
CA ALA A 69 -9.65 -9.50 -6.77
C ALA A 69 -8.83 -10.76 -6.45
N TYR A 70 -9.04 -11.31 -5.27
CA TYR A 70 -8.37 -12.53 -4.80
C TYR A 70 -9.38 -13.64 -4.56
N ASP A 71 -9.13 -14.78 -5.19
CA ASP A 71 -9.85 -16.01 -4.96
C ASP A 71 -9.10 -16.85 -3.93
N ALA A 72 -9.63 -16.95 -2.71
CA ALA A 72 -8.99 -17.68 -1.61
C ALA A 72 -8.91 -19.20 -1.85
N GLU A 73 -9.81 -19.77 -2.67
CA GLU A 73 -9.81 -21.20 -2.96
C GLU A 73 -8.63 -21.62 -3.85
N THR A 74 -8.36 -20.81 -4.85
CA THR A 74 -7.35 -21.08 -5.89
C THR A 74 -6.08 -20.24 -5.74
N ALA A 75 -6.07 -19.29 -4.80
CA ALA A 75 -5.04 -18.23 -4.66
C ALA A 75 -4.80 -17.40 -5.93
N HIS A 76 -5.81 -17.31 -6.79
CA HIS A 76 -5.72 -16.58 -8.06
C HIS A 76 -6.00 -15.09 -7.88
N PHE A 77 -5.23 -14.27 -8.61
CA PHE A 77 -5.34 -12.81 -8.61
C PHE A 77 -5.87 -12.31 -9.97
N THR A 78 -6.99 -11.60 -9.95
CA THR A 78 -7.53 -10.91 -11.14
C THR A 78 -7.33 -9.41 -10.99
N LYS A 79 -6.56 -8.79 -11.89
CA LYS A 79 -6.31 -7.34 -11.90
C LYS A 79 -7.60 -6.57 -12.15
N LEU A 80 -7.90 -5.60 -11.27
CA LEU A 80 -9.08 -4.73 -11.37
C LEU A 80 -8.73 -3.30 -11.75
N GLN A 81 -7.73 -2.71 -11.10
CA GLN A 81 -7.38 -1.30 -11.29
C GLN A 81 -5.89 -1.08 -11.04
N THR A 82 -5.32 -0.10 -11.74
CA THR A 82 -4.00 0.48 -11.38
C THR A 82 -4.14 2.00 -11.34
N ILE A 83 -3.59 2.64 -10.30
CA ILE A 83 -3.66 4.08 -10.08
C ILE A 83 -2.28 4.61 -9.67
N SER A 84 -1.91 5.81 -10.16
CA SER A 84 -0.66 6.48 -9.80
C SER A 84 -0.64 6.92 -8.34
N THR A 85 0.53 6.88 -7.70
CA THR A 85 0.76 7.44 -6.36
C THR A 85 1.26 8.89 -6.39
N LEU A 86 1.51 9.43 -7.57
CA LEU A 86 2.13 10.74 -7.77
C LEU A 86 1.15 11.76 -8.36
N PRO A 87 1.39 13.06 -8.11
CA PRO A 87 0.70 14.12 -8.83
C PRO A 87 0.94 14.01 -10.35
N GLU A 88 -0.07 14.36 -11.15
CA GLU A 88 -0.05 14.22 -12.62
C GLU A 88 1.18 14.82 -13.30
N LYS A 89 1.73 15.92 -12.77
CA LYS A 89 2.87 16.66 -13.35
C LYS A 89 4.20 16.35 -12.67
N TYR A 90 4.26 15.36 -11.78
CA TYR A 90 5.52 15.03 -11.12
C TYR A 90 6.33 14.08 -12.00
N ASP A 91 7.54 14.49 -12.39
CA ASP A 91 8.43 13.80 -13.34
C ASP A 91 9.82 13.48 -12.77
N ASN A 92 10.05 13.76 -11.47
CA ASN A 92 11.30 13.44 -10.82
C ASN A 92 11.32 12.02 -10.26
N TYR A 93 12.49 11.59 -9.78
CA TYR A 93 12.66 10.29 -9.14
C TYR A 93 11.71 10.14 -7.94
N ASN A 94 11.10 8.96 -7.83
CA ASN A 94 10.29 8.57 -6.70
C ASN A 94 10.25 7.05 -6.56
N SER A 95 10.02 6.60 -5.33
CA SER A 95 9.74 5.21 -4.98
C SER A 95 8.45 5.14 -4.19
N ALA A 96 7.47 4.37 -4.68
CA ALA A 96 6.26 4.04 -3.91
C ALA A 96 6.56 2.85 -3.00
N ILE A 97 6.62 3.06 -1.69
CA ILE A 97 7.22 2.08 -0.78
C ILE A 97 6.19 1.32 0.04
N THR A 98 5.59 1.98 1.02
CA THR A 98 4.70 1.35 1.99
C THR A 98 3.25 1.56 1.61
N LEU A 99 2.44 0.57 1.97
CA LEU A 99 1.00 0.61 1.78
C LEU A 99 0.31 0.15 3.08
N LYS A 100 -0.71 0.90 3.50
CA LYS A 100 -1.54 0.60 4.68
C LYS A 100 -3.01 0.84 4.35
N LEU A 101 -3.87 -0.07 4.81
CA LEU A 101 -5.32 0.12 4.82
C LEU A 101 -5.79 0.56 6.20
N THR A 102 -6.86 1.35 6.25
CA THR A 102 -7.62 1.54 7.49
C THR A 102 -8.29 0.22 7.90
N PRO A 103 -8.54 -0.02 9.21
CA PRO A 103 -9.17 -1.25 9.69
C PRO A 103 -10.56 -1.55 9.10
N ASP A 104 -11.25 -0.51 8.60
CA ASP A 104 -12.54 -0.63 7.90
C ASP A 104 -12.40 -0.81 6.38
N ASP A 105 -11.16 -0.94 5.86
CA ASP A 105 -10.80 -1.07 4.45
C ASP A 105 -11.26 0.10 3.54
N ARG A 106 -11.67 1.26 4.11
CA ARG A 106 -12.20 2.39 3.34
C ARG A 106 -11.13 3.30 2.77
N TYR A 107 -9.95 3.34 3.36
CA TYR A 107 -8.86 4.22 2.91
C TYR A 107 -7.55 3.48 2.79
N LEU A 108 -6.84 3.76 1.70
CA LEU A 108 -5.52 3.22 1.40
C LEU A 108 -4.49 4.34 1.40
N PHE A 109 -3.37 4.12 2.08
CA PHE A 109 -2.26 5.08 2.23
C PHE A 109 -0.99 4.50 1.61
N VAL A 110 -0.28 5.31 0.82
CA VAL A 110 0.98 4.91 0.17
C VAL A 110 2.03 6.00 0.33
N THR A 111 3.24 5.65 0.81
CA THR A 111 4.36 6.59 0.92
C THR A 111 5.10 6.74 -0.41
N ASN A 112 5.46 7.98 -0.75
CA ASN A 112 6.25 8.37 -1.91
C ASN A 112 7.59 8.94 -1.45
N SER A 113 8.65 8.14 -1.54
CA SER A 113 10.02 8.55 -1.21
C SER A 113 10.70 9.16 -2.44
N GLY A 114 10.81 10.47 -2.42
CA GLY A 114 11.24 11.31 -3.56
C GLY A 114 10.31 12.50 -3.70
N ASN A 115 9.02 12.28 -3.94
CA ASN A 115 7.97 13.31 -3.85
C ASN A 115 7.72 13.76 -2.39
N ASN A 116 8.18 12.98 -1.41
CA ASN A 116 8.06 13.25 0.02
C ASN A 116 6.61 13.47 0.45
N SER A 117 5.74 12.55 0.02
CA SER A 117 4.31 12.61 0.27
C SER A 117 3.71 11.27 0.68
N VAL A 118 2.46 11.33 1.11
CA VAL A 118 1.57 10.16 1.25
C VAL A 118 0.41 10.35 0.28
N ALA A 119 0.26 9.42 -0.65
CA ALA A 119 -0.93 9.30 -1.47
C ALA A 119 -2.03 8.61 -0.67
N ILE A 120 -3.22 9.17 -0.63
CA ILE A 120 -4.37 8.66 0.10
C ILE A 120 -5.51 8.45 -0.89
N TYR A 121 -6.07 7.25 -0.86
CA TYR A 121 -7.18 6.85 -1.71
C TYR A 121 -8.39 6.50 -0.86
N GLU A 122 -9.55 6.91 -1.30
CA GLU A 122 -10.83 6.42 -0.83
C GLU A 122 -11.24 5.21 -1.68
N ILE A 123 -11.72 4.16 -1.05
CA ILE A 123 -12.25 2.96 -1.70
C ILE A 123 -13.76 3.11 -1.71
N ASN A 124 -14.34 3.24 -2.91
CA ASN A 124 -15.77 3.39 -3.07
C ASN A 124 -16.51 2.12 -2.62
N GLU A 125 -17.56 2.27 -1.83
CA GLU A 125 -18.30 1.13 -1.24
C GLU A 125 -19.11 0.35 -2.30
N GLU A 126 -19.57 1.00 -3.38
CA GLU A 126 -20.43 0.37 -4.39
C GLU A 126 -19.63 -0.44 -5.42
N ASP A 127 -18.62 0.16 -6.03
CA ASP A 127 -17.84 -0.46 -7.10
C ASP A 127 -16.46 -0.95 -6.64
N GLN A 128 -16.11 -0.66 -5.38
CA GLN A 128 -14.84 -1.04 -4.76
C GLN A 128 -13.59 -0.45 -5.46
N MET A 129 -13.75 0.58 -6.27
CA MET A 129 -12.63 1.21 -6.99
C MET A 129 -11.94 2.26 -6.12
N MET A 130 -10.63 2.39 -6.30
CA MET A 130 -9.82 3.43 -5.65
C MET A 130 -10.01 4.76 -6.34
N LYS A 131 -10.23 5.82 -5.56
CA LYS A 131 -10.23 7.21 -6.01
C LYS A 131 -9.21 8.01 -5.19
N THR A 132 -8.33 8.74 -5.85
CA THR A 132 -7.37 9.62 -5.15
C THR A 132 -8.11 10.67 -4.35
N LEU A 133 -7.96 10.64 -3.03
CA LEU A 133 -8.47 11.65 -2.13
C LEU A 133 -7.52 12.85 -2.10
N CYS A 134 -6.24 12.61 -1.84
CA CYS A 134 -5.18 13.62 -1.92
C CYS A 134 -3.79 12.97 -1.99
N ILE A 135 -2.79 13.79 -2.36
CA ILE A 135 -1.37 13.47 -2.24
C ILE A 135 -0.78 14.54 -1.31
N LEU A 136 -0.49 14.15 -0.08
CA LEU A 136 -0.19 15.04 1.04
C LEU A 136 1.31 15.09 1.32
N PRO A 137 1.98 16.26 1.25
CA PRO A 137 3.38 16.40 1.68
C PRO A 137 3.56 16.04 3.15
N VAL A 138 4.60 15.25 3.48
CA VAL A 138 4.83 14.77 4.87
C VAL A 138 5.65 15.74 5.72
N SER A 139 6.12 16.86 5.18
CA SER A 139 7.01 17.81 5.89
C SER A 139 8.25 17.13 6.48
N GLY A 140 8.77 16.13 5.77
CA GLY A 140 9.98 15.38 6.04
C GLY A 140 10.54 14.81 4.73
N GLU A 141 11.71 14.20 4.80
CA GLU A 141 12.39 13.68 3.60
C GLU A 141 12.43 12.15 3.64
N TYR A 142 12.11 11.55 2.50
CA TYR A 142 12.12 10.11 2.27
C TYR A 142 11.23 9.33 3.26
N PRO A 143 9.87 9.50 3.19
CA PRO A 143 8.94 8.75 4.02
C PRO A 143 9.03 7.25 3.71
N ARG A 144 9.61 6.49 4.64
CA ARG A 144 9.92 5.07 4.47
C ARG A 144 8.81 4.15 4.90
N ASP A 145 8.08 4.53 5.94
CA ASP A 145 6.95 3.79 6.46
C ASP A 145 5.92 4.73 7.08
N LEU A 146 4.72 4.23 7.30
CA LEU A 146 3.66 4.92 8.01
C LEU A 146 2.87 3.94 8.89
N ALA A 147 2.26 4.47 9.94
CA ALA A 147 1.33 3.74 10.80
C ALA A 147 0.04 4.53 10.97
N ILE A 148 -1.09 3.85 10.79
CA ILE A 148 -2.41 4.37 11.14
C ILE A 148 -2.63 4.06 12.63
N MET A 149 -2.97 5.07 13.42
CA MET A 149 -3.17 4.94 14.86
C MET A 149 -4.56 4.32 15.16
N PRO A 150 -4.71 3.64 16.29
CA PRO A 150 -6.02 3.11 16.68
C PRO A 150 -7.09 4.21 16.69
N GLY A 151 -8.25 3.89 16.11
CA GLY A 151 -9.36 4.83 15.93
C GLY A 151 -9.29 5.68 14.67
N ASP A 152 -8.29 5.45 13.78
CA ASP A 152 -8.16 5.98 12.40
C ASP A 152 -8.19 7.52 12.25
N GLN A 153 -8.14 8.24 13.38
CA GLN A 153 -8.15 9.70 13.41
C GLN A 153 -6.76 10.32 13.33
N MET A 154 -5.74 9.50 13.27
CA MET A 154 -4.34 9.92 13.14
C MET A 154 -3.53 8.90 12.35
N PHE A 155 -2.53 9.39 11.63
CA PHE A 155 -1.44 8.56 11.13
C PHE A 155 -0.09 9.26 11.34
N VAL A 156 0.97 8.46 11.30
CA VAL A 156 2.35 8.92 11.49
C VAL A 156 3.18 8.43 10.32
N SER A 157 3.99 9.33 9.74
CA SER A 157 5.00 9.01 8.74
C SER A 157 6.39 9.06 9.36
N VAL A 158 7.22 8.05 9.12
CA VAL A 158 8.64 8.04 9.48
C VAL A 158 9.50 8.38 8.26
N ASN A 159 10.31 9.44 8.39
CA ASN A 159 11.02 10.06 7.29
C ASN A 159 12.54 9.79 7.45
N GLN A 160 13.05 8.85 6.64
CA GLN A 160 14.39 8.28 6.80
C GLN A 160 15.50 9.34 6.61
N GLU A 161 15.50 10.07 5.49
CA GLU A 161 16.54 11.06 5.19
C GLU A 161 16.37 12.33 6.06
N GLY A 162 15.14 12.68 6.39
CA GLY A 162 14.85 13.79 7.30
C GLY A 162 15.12 13.47 8.76
N ASN A 163 15.45 12.23 9.10
CA ASN A 163 15.63 11.73 10.47
C ASN A 163 14.52 12.26 11.40
N SER A 164 13.27 12.11 10.95
CA SER A 164 12.12 12.73 11.59
C SER A 164 10.87 11.86 11.50
N MET A 165 9.89 12.20 12.32
CA MET A 165 8.57 11.62 12.33
C MET A 165 7.53 12.74 12.26
N THR A 166 6.54 12.60 11.37
CA THR A 166 5.47 13.59 11.20
C THR A 166 4.13 12.93 11.49
N SER A 167 3.33 13.57 12.34
CA SER A 167 1.98 13.10 12.68
C SER A 167 0.90 13.95 12.05
N PHE A 168 -0.20 13.31 11.66
CA PHE A 168 -1.35 13.92 11.01
C PHE A 168 -2.64 13.52 11.71
N LYS A 169 -3.52 14.49 11.91
CA LYS A 169 -4.93 14.27 12.31
C LYS A 169 -5.78 14.13 11.07
N VAL A 170 -6.67 13.17 11.08
CA VAL A 170 -7.61 12.89 9.99
C VAL A 170 -9.04 13.04 10.53
N ASN A 171 -9.90 13.66 9.75
CA ASN A 171 -11.33 13.63 9.97
C ASN A 171 -12.02 13.41 8.63
N TYR A 172 -12.42 12.17 8.38
CA TYR A 172 -13.04 11.76 7.12
C TYR A 172 -14.40 12.41 6.91
N ASP A 173 -15.21 12.57 7.98
CA ASP A 173 -16.54 13.17 7.89
C ASP A 173 -16.49 14.64 7.48
N LYS A 174 -15.49 15.38 7.98
CA LYS A 174 -15.27 16.79 7.66
C LYS A 174 -14.34 17.01 6.48
N GLY A 175 -13.76 15.93 5.92
CA GLY A 175 -12.91 15.98 4.74
C GLY A 175 -11.60 16.75 4.92
N TYR A 176 -10.95 16.67 6.10
CA TYR A 176 -9.65 17.29 6.30
C TYR A 176 -8.58 16.36 6.86
N ILE A 177 -7.34 16.61 6.44
CA ILE A 177 -6.12 15.98 6.97
C ILE A 177 -5.14 17.10 7.30
N MET A 178 -4.66 17.15 8.52
CA MET A 178 -3.83 18.24 9.02
C MET A 178 -2.62 17.70 9.80
N MET A 179 -1.45 18.28 9.56
CA MET A 179 -0.27 18.00 10.36
C MET A 179 -0.52 18.39 11.84
N SER A 180 -0.13 17.50 12.76
CA SER A 180 -0.30 17.67 14.20
C SER A 180 1.01 18.11 14.86
N GLY A 181 1.30 19.41 14.81
CA GLY A 181 2.54 19.97 15.33
C GLY A 181 3.71 19.90 14.35
N ALA A 182 4.90 20.32 14.78
CA ALA A 182 6.12 20.21 14.00
C ALA A 182 6.63 18.76 13.95
N PRO A 183 7.40 18.38 12.91
CA PRO A 183 8.04 17.07 12.87
C PRO A 183 8.94 16.85 14.08
N LEU A 184 8.86 15.65 14.67
CA LEU A 184 9.75 15.20 15.74
C LEU A 184 11.06 14.69 15.14
N LYS A 185 12.19 15.05 15.74
CA LYS A 185 13.54 14.57 15.37
C LYS A 185 14.06 13.59 16.41
#